data_fa3f8e60ae0ba46cd8dc8fbf50026853
#
_entry.id   fa3f8e60ae0ba46cd8dc8fbf50026853
#
_cell.length_a   1.000
_cell.length_b   1.000
_cell.length_c   1.000
_cell.angle_alpha   90.00
_cell.angle_beta   90.00
_cell.angle_gamma   90.00
#
_symmetry.space_group_name_H-M   'P 1'
#
loop_
_entity.id
_entity.type
_entity.pdbx_description
1 polymer ?
#
loop_
_entity_poly.entity_id
_entity_poly.type
_entity_poly.pdbx_seq_one_letter_code
_entity_poly.pdbx_strand_id
1 'polypeptide(L)'
;RLRAAKGGIRMVVENRPVHSSKSNGIIERAVQTVQGMVRTMRSALEEKWGVELPIEHPVWPWLVEYAAFLLTRGEVGKDGKTAYERSRGKEAKIQGFEFGEGVLWKRRQEGGPLGKLSCMWEDGVFLGVKGTTGELMVGNKEGVWRTRSIRRKPIGDRWSRSNIDHIVGVPWLPNLEKS
;
A
#
# COMPACT_ATOMS: atom_id res chain seq x y z
N ARG A 1 23.99 -3.31 -12.88
CA ARG A 1 23.79 -2.06 -13.66
C ARG A 1 22.31 -1.98 -14.00
N LEU A 2 21.55 -1.15 -13.28
CA LEU A 2 20.18 -0.82 -13.61
C LEU A 2 20.17 0.15 -14.81
N ARG A 3 19.64 -0.29 -15.94
CA ARG A 3 19.38 0.60 -17.08
C ARG A 3 18.01 1.26 -16.87
N ALA A 4 18.01 2.59 -16.80
CA ALA A 4 16.75 3.35 -16.87
C ALA A 4 16.09 3.13 -18.24
N ALA A 5 14.85 2.67 -18.20
CA ALA A 5 14.03 2.52 -19.40
C ALA A 5 13.68 3.89 -19.96
N LYS A 6 13.87 4.04 -21.28
CA LYS A 6 13.37 5.08 -22.20
C LYS A 6 12.85 6.39 -21.57
N GLY A 7 13.71 7.42 -21.56
CA GLY A 7 13.27 8.76 -21.18
C GLY A 7 14.39 9.73 -20.78
N GLY A 8 15.63 9.47 -21.13
CA GLY A 8 16.71 10.46 -20.98
C GLY A 8 17.15 10.77 -19.54
N ILE A 9 16.64 10.07 -18.53
CA ILE A 9 17.06 10.25 -17.15
C ILE A 9 18.37 9.49 -16.94
N ARG A 10 19.45 10.24 -16.77
CA ARG A 10 20.76 9.68 -16.39
C ARG A 10 20.74 9.34 -14.91
N MET A 11 20.65 8.05 -14.59
CA MET A 11 20.74 7.58 -13.22
C MET A 11 22.23 7.34 -12.90
N VAL A 12 22.77 8.12 -11.96
CA VAL A 12 24.11 7.93 -11.43
C VAL A 12 23.96 7.13 -10.14
N VAL A 13 24.52 5.92 -10.12
CA VAL A 13 24.60 5.13 -8.90
C VAL A 13 25.86 5.56 -8.17
N GLU A 14 25.71 6.31 -7.10
CA GLU A 14 26.80 6.68 -6.21
C GLU A 14 26.92 5.63 -5.10
N ASN A 15 28.06 4.99 -5.03
CA ASN A 15 28.42 4.16 -3.90
C ASN A 15 28.91 5.06 -2.74
N ARG A 16 28.53 4.68 -1.54
CA ARG A 16 29.00 5.34 -0.32
C ARG A 16 30.54 5.38 -0.26
N PRO A 17 31.14 6.51 0.16
CA PRO A 17 32.57 6.56 0.46
C PRO A 17 32.94 5.52 1.53
N VAL A 18 34.03 4.81 1.33
CA VAL A 18 34.58 3.86 2.30
C VAL A 18 34.87 4.65 3.60
N HIS A 19 34.43 4.12 4.76
CA HIS A 19 34.56 4.75 6.09
C HIS A 19 33.61 5.91 6.44
N SER A 20 32.55 6.18 5.68
CA SER A 20 31.54 7.19 6.04
C SER A 20 30.35 6.58 6.81
N SER A 21 30.49 6.38 8.12
CA SER A 21 29.40 5.87 8.99
C SER A 21 28.21 6.85 9.10
N LYS A 22 28.48 8.15 9.06
CA LYS A 22 27.43 9.19 9.20
C LYS A 22 26.42 9.22 8.04
N SER A 23 26.84 8.90 6.81
CA SER A 23 25.93 8.87 5.66
C SER A 23 24.93 7.71 5.69
N ASN A 24 25.23 6.63 6.39
CA ASN A 24 24.33 5.49 6.58
C ASN A 24 23.29 5.74 7.68
N GLY A 25 23.61 6.54 8.69
CA GLY A 25 22.75 6.74 9.85
C GLY A 25 21.34 7.26 9.50
N ILE A 26 21.21 8.05 8.43
CA ILE A 26 19.91 8.55 7.97
C ILE A 26 19.09 7.40 7.35
N ILE A 27 19.73 6.59 6.50
CA ILE A 27 19.06 5.46 5.83
C ILE A 27 18.70 4.39 6.85
N GLU A 28 19.63 4.05 7.74
CA GLU A 28 19.40 3.08 8.82
C GLU A 28 18.22 3.50 9.72
N ARG A 29 18.17 4.78 10.10
CA ARG A 29 17.03 5.32 10.88
C ARG A 29 15.72 5.24 10.10
N ALA A 30 15.70 5.58 8.82
CA ALA A 30 14.51 5.47 8.00
C ALA A 30 14.02 4.01 7.92
N VAL A 31 14.92 3.05 7.73
CA VAL A 31 14.58 1.62 7.74
C VAL A 31 14.01 1.20 9.10
N GLN A 32 14.65 1.60 10.21
CA GLN A 32 14.17 1.30 11.56
C GLN A 32 12.79 1.90 11.83
N THR A 33 12.52 3.12 11.35
CA THR A 33 11.22 3.78 11.48
C THR A 33 10.14 3.00 10.74
N VAL A 34 10.38 2.60 9.49
CA VAL A 34 9.44 1.77 8.71
C VAL A 34 9.21 0.43 9.40
N GLN A 35 10.26 -0.25 9.84
CA GLN A 35 10.15 -1.53 10.55
C GLN A 35 9.37 -1.42 11.85
N GLY A 36 9.58 -0.35 12.61
CA GLY A 36 8.82 -0.05 13.83
C GLY A 36 7.34 0.10 13.54
N MET A 37 7.00 0.91 12.54
CA MET A 37 5.61 1.12 12.12
C MET A 37 4.94 -0.17 11.64
N VAL A 38 5.63 -0.94 10.79
CA VAL A 38 5.12 -2.24 10.29
C VAL A 38 4.83 -3.20 11.43
N ARG A 39 5.73 -3.33 12.43
CA ARG A 39 5.52 -4.19 13.60
C ARG A 39 4.28 -3.76 14.40
N THR A 40 4.13 -2.48 14.66
CA THR A 40 2.97 -1.94 15.39
C THR A 40 1.67 -2.19 14.62
N MET A 41 1.67 -1.90 13.32
CA MET A 41 0.49 -2.12 12.48
C MET A 41 0.15 -3.61 12.37
N ARG A 42 1.15 -4.49 12.22
CA ARG A 42 0.95 -5.94 12.18
C ARG A 42 0.24 -6.42 13.44
N SER A 43 0.76 -6.09 14.62
CA SER A 43 0.16 -6.49 15.90
C SER A 43 -1.29 -6.03 16.01
N ALA A 44 -1.59 -4.77 15.67
CA ALA A 44 -2.95 -4.24 15.71
C ALA A 44 -3.89 -4.90 14.68
N LEU A 45 -3.38 -5.30 13.52
CA LEU A 45 -4.16 -5.98 12.49
C LEU A 45 -4.46 -7.43 12.87
N GLU A 46 -3.47 -8.17 13.38
CA GLU A 46 -3.65 -9.54 13.85
C GLU A 46 -4.66 -9.61 14.99
N GLU A 47 -4.65 -8.62 15.91
CA GLU A 47 -5.67 -8.46 16.94
C GLU A 47 -7.08 -8.24 16.36
N LYS A 48 -7.21 -7.32 15.37
CA LYS A 48 -8.50 -7.04 14.72
C LYS A 48 -9.05 -8.22 13.93
N TRP A 49 -8.20 -8.99 13.27
CA TRP A 49 -8.60 -10.19 12.53
C TRP A 49 -8.79 -11.42 13.43
N GLY A 50 -8.30 -11.37 14.68
CA GLY A 50 -8.33 -12.49 15.62
C GLY A 50 -7.47 -13.68 15.19
N VAL A 51 -6.41 -13.43 14.39
CA VAL A 51 -5.52 -14.47 13.87
C VAL A 51 -4.13 -13.91 13.60
N GLU A 52 -3.11 -14.70 13.92
CA GLU A 52 -1.74 -14.46 13.47
C GLU A 52 -1.56 -15.03 12.07
N LEU A 53 -1.02 -14.22 11.17
CA LEU A 53 -0.75 -14.61 9.80
C LEU A 53 0.72 -15.03 9.62
N PRO A 54 0.99 -16.07 8.81
CA PRO A 54 2.36 -16.47 8.50
C PRO A 54 3.14 -15.32 7.84
N ILE A 55 4.46 -15.32 8.04
CA ILE A 55 5.33 -14.25 7.53
C ILE A 55 5.33 -14.17 5.99
N GLU A 56 5.04 -15.27 5.33
CA GLU A 56 4.97 -15.41 3.87
C GLU A 56 3.65 -14.89 3.29
N HIS A 57 2.70 -14.48 4.14
CA HIS A 57 1.38 -14.05 3.68
C HIS A 57 1.48 -12.82 2.76
N PRO A 58 0.81 -12.83 1.58
CA PRO A 58 0.92 -11.78 0.56
C PRO A 58 0.56 -10.37 1.03
N VAL A 59 -0.17 -10.25 2.13
CA VAL A 59 -0.58 -8.95 2.70
C VAL A 59 0.60 -8.14 3.25
N TRP A 60 1.67 -8.80 3.76
CA TRP A 60 2.76 -8.12 4.44
C TRP A 60 3.59 -7.20 3.55
N PRO A 61 3.97 -7.58 2.34
CA PRO A 61 4.61 -6.64 1.41
C PRO A 61 3.78 -5.37 1.13
N TRP A 62 2.46 -5.50 1.04
CA TRP A 62 1.56 -4.35 0.90
C TRP A 62 1.54 -3.47 2.15
N LEU A 63 1.59 -4.09 3.34
CA LEU A 63 1.69 -3.35 4.60
C LEU A 63 2.97 -2.50 4.66
N VAL A 64 4.10 -3.02 4.18
CA VAL A 64 5.36 -2.27 4.10
C VAL A 64 5.23 -1.05 3.19
N GLU A 65 4.63 -1.21 1.98
CA GLU A 65 4.36 -0.08 1.08
C GLU A 65 3.43 0.96 1.73
N TYR A 66 2.38 0.50 2.41
CA TYR A 66 1.42 1.38 3.05
C TYR A 66 2.02 2.12 4.25
N ALA A 67 2.85 1.47 5.07
CA ALA A 67 3.59 2.11 6.16
C ALA A 67 4.50 3.23 5.62
N ALA A 68 5.26 2.97 4.56
CA ALA A 68 6.08 3.99 3.91
C ALA A 68 5.23 5.14 3.32
N PHE A 69 4.07 4.83 2.74
CA PHE A 69 3.11 5.82 2.27
C PHE A 69 2.62 6.74 3.40
N LEU A 70 2.28 6.17 4.57
CA LEU A 70 1.82 6.94 5.73
C LEU A 70 2.95 7.80 6.32
N LEU A 71 4.14 7.24 6.49
CA LEU A 71 5.31 7.97 7.03
C LEU A 71 5.64 9.19 6.17
N THR A 72 5.69 9.03 4.84
CA THR A 72 6.00 10.16 3.94
C THR A 72 4.97 11.29 4.01
N ARG A 73 3.75 11.01 4.47
CA ARG A 73 2.62 11.95 4.53
C ARG A 73 2.25 12.42 5.92
N GLY A 74 2.67 11.69 6.95
CA GLY A 74 2.31 11.99 8.34
C GLY A 74 3.49 12.44 9.19
N GLU A 75 4.72 12.00 8.88
CA GLU A 75 5.88 12.39 9.68
C GLU A 75 6.31 13.81 9.34
N VAL A 76 6.20 14.69 10.34
CA VAL A 76 6.56 16.11 10.21
C VAL A 76 8.02 16.29 10.58
N GLY A 77 8.79 16.90 9.71
CA GLY A 77 10.19 17.21 9.94
C GLY A 77 10.40 18.48 10.79
N LYS A 78 11.65 18.82 11.03
CA LYS A 78 12.05 19.99 11.83
C LYS A 78 11.56 21.34 11.25
N ASP A 79 11.30 21.37 9.96
CA ASP A 79 10.79 22.51 9.22
C ASP A 79 9.25 22.64 9.24
N GLY A 80 8.56 21.78 10.02
CA GLY A 80 7.11 21.75 10.10
C GLY A 80 6.41 21.12 8.90
N LYS A 81 7.15 20.53 7.95
CA LYS A 81 6.60 19.93 6.73
C LYS A 81 6.83 18.43 6.65
N THR A 82 5.91 17.72 6.01
CA THR A 82 6.08 16.31 5.69
C THR A 82 6.97 16.13 4.45
N ALA A 83 7.49 14.93 4.23
CA ALA A 83 8.24 14.61 3.02
C ALA A 83 7.39 14.78 1.74
N TYR A 84 6.09 14.48 1.84
CA TYR A 84 5.14 14.70 0.75
C TYR A 84 4.97 16.18 0.42
N GLU A 85 4.81 17.04 1.41
CA GLU A 85 4.68 18.51 1.22
C GLU A 85 5.92 19.11 0.58
N ARG A 86 7.12 18.68 1.01
CA ARG A 86 8.37 19.14 0.39
C ARG A 86 8.45 18.75 -1.09
N SER A 87 7.99 17.56 -1.44
CA SER A 87 8.07 17.06 -2.83
C SER A 87 6.96 17.55 -3.74
N ARG A 88 5.76 17.83 -3.19
CA ARG A 88 4.56 18.15 -3.97
C ARG A 88 4.06 19.57 -3.79
N GLY A 89 4.59 20.32 -2.82
CA GLY A 89 4.17 21.69 -2.52
C GLY A 89 2.76 21.83 -1.96
N LYS A 90 2.15 20.74 -1.48
CA LYS A 90 0.79 20.73 -0.92
C LYS A 90 0.64 19.67 0.15
N GLU A 91 -0.29 19.87 1.06
CA GLU A 91 -0.66 18.89 2.08
C GLU A 91 -1.19 17.59 1.51
N ALA A 92 -0.92 16.50 2.21
CA ALA A 92 -1.42 15.18 1.85
C ALA A 92 -2.89 15.03 2.28
N LYS A 93 -3.73 14.54 1.37
CA LYS A 93 -5.06 14.05 1.73
C LYS A 93 -4.98 12.55 1.94
N ILE A 94 -5.16 12.11 3.18
CA ILE A 94 -5.23 10.68 3.52
C ILE A 94 -6.71 10.30 3.59
N GLN A 95 -7.09 9.29 2.83
CA GLN A 95 -8.45 8.76 2.89
C GLN A 95 -8.60 7.93 4.17
N GLY A 96 -9.75 8.05 4.83
CA GLY A 96 -10.00 7.45 6.13
C GLY A 96 -10.25 5.94 6.15
N PHE A 97 -9.75 5.15 5.19
CA PHE A 97 -9.81 3.69 5.19
C PHE A 97 -8.60 3.13 5.92
N GLU A 98 -8.82 2.07 6.69
CA GLU A 98 -7.74 1.39 7.39
C GLU A 98 -7.20 0.24 6.54
N PHE A 99 -5.87 0.03 6.59
CA PHE A 99 -5.24 -1.10 5.93
C PHE A 99 -5.81 -2.42 6.45
N GLY A 100 -6.12 -3.34 5.55
CA GLY A 100 -6.70 -4.62 5.92
C GLY A 100 -8.22 -4.60 6.16
N GLU A 101 -8.86 -3.43 6.07
CA GLU A 101 -10.31 -3.28 6.21
C GLU A 101 -11.04 -3.93 5.02
N GLY A 102 -12.05 -4.76 5.31
CA GLY A 102 -12.96 -5.28 4.31
C GLY A 102 -13.84 -4.18 3.71
N VAL A 103 -13.84 -4.07 2.40
CA VAL A 103 -14.53 -3.03 1.64
C VAL A 103 -15.33 -3.61 0.48
N LEU A 104 -16.31 -2.84 0.02
CA LEU A 104 -16.93 -3.02 -1.27
C LEU A 104 -16.23 -2.10 -2.27
N TRP A 105 -15.84 -2.61 -3.43
CA TRP A 105 -15.16 -1.85 -4.44
C TRP A 105 -15.81 -2.02 -5.81
N LYS A 106 -15.60 -1.03 -6.69
CA LYS A 106 -16.10 -1.08 -8.04
C LYS A 106 -14.98 -1.43 -9.00
N ARG A 107 -15.10 -2.59 -9.64
CA ARG A 107 -14.16 -3.02 -10.68
C ARG A 107 -14.26 -2.12 -11.90
N ARG A 108 -13.14 -1.76 -12.49
CA ARG A 108 -13.12 -1.07 -13.78
C ARG A 108 -13.53 -2.09 -14.84
N GLN A 109 -14.59 -1.78 -15.57
CA GLN A 109 -15.08 -2.67 -16.61
C GLN A 109 -14.15 -2.66 -17.82
N GLU A 110 -13.64 -3.81 -18.19
CA GLU A 110 -13.03 -4.06 -19.49
C GLU A 110 -14.09 -4.81 -20.31
N GLY A 111 -14.86 -4.07 -21.12
CA GLY A 111 -15.83 -4.65 -22.05
C GLY A 111 -17.31 -4.45 -21.69
N GLY A 112 -17.97 -3.61 -22.43
CA GLY A 112 -19.42 -3.46 -22.54
C GLY A 112 -20.19 -3.00 -21.29
N PRO A 113 -21.40 -2.46 -21.45
CA PRO A 113 -22.23 -2.09 -20.30
C PRO A 113 -22.75 -3.35 -19.59
N LEU A 114 -22.54 -3.43 -18.27
CA LEU A 114 -23.26 -4.38 -17.43
C LEU A 114 -24.76 -4.15 -17.57
N GLY A 115 -25.54 -5.22 -17.53
CA GLY A 115 -27.00 -5.11 -17.48
C GLY A 115 -27.41 -4.16 -16.33
N LYS A 116 -28.49 -3.43 -16.54
CA LYS A 116 -28.98 -2.38 -15.58
C LYS A 116 -29.15 -2.88 -14.14
N LEU A 117 -29.30 -4.18 -13.94
CA LEU A 117 -29.51 -4.82 -12.63
C LEU A 117 -28.28 -5.61 -12.12
N SER A 118 -27.15 -5.56 -12.82
CA SER A 118 -25.95 -6.28 -12.40
C SER A 118 -25.32 -5.64 -11.16
N CYS A 119 -24.81 -6.47 -10.25
CA CYS A 119 -24.06 -6.00 -9.10
C CYS A 119 -22.76 -5.35 -9.56
N MET A 120 -22.60 -4.08 -9.22
CA MET A 120 -21.41 -3.30 -9.60
C MET A 120 -20.32 -3.29 -8.52
N TRP A 121 -20.62 -3.84 -7.36
CA TRP A 121 -19.75 -3.82 -6.19
C TRP A 121 -19.32 -5.24 -5.84
N GLU A 122 -18.04 -5.40 -5.62
CA GLU A 122 -17.41 -6.66 -5.26
C GLU A 122 -16.74 -6.53 -3.88
N ASP A 123 -16.59 -7.68 -3.22
CA ASP A 123 -15.87 -7.78 -1.96
C ASP A 123 -14.37 -7.69 -2.18
N GLY A 124 -13.70 -6.99 -1.27
CA GLY A 124 -12.25 -6.91 -1.28
C GLY A 124 -11.70 -6.35 0.02
N VAL A 125 -10.39 -6.24 0.10
CA VAL A 125 -9.65 -5.71 1.26
C VAL A 125 -8.83 -4.51 0.83
N PHE A 126 -8.93 -3.44 1.58
CA PHE A 126 -8.13 -2.24 1.32
C PHE A 126 -6.66 -2.46 1.68
N LEU A 127 -5.77 -2.31 0.70
CA LEU A 127 -4.33 -2.54 0.83
C LEU A 127 -3.48 -1.26 0.66
N GLY A 128 -4.12 -0.11 0.56
CA GLY A 128 -3.40 1.15 0.48
C GLY A 128 -3.76 2.01 -0.73
N VAL A 129 -2.86 2.93 -1.04
CA VAL A 129 -3.05 3.95 -2.09
C VAL A 129 -1.82 3.99 -2.99
N LYS A 130 -2.03 3.98 -4.30
CA LYS A 130 -0.94 4.16 -5.26
C LYS A 130 -0.41 5.59 -5.19
N GLY A 131 0.80 5.75 -4.71
CA GLY A 131 1.40 7.06 -4.42
C GLY A 131 1.50 8.01 -5.61
N THR A 132 1.53 7.48 -6.85
CA THR A 132 1.64 8.25 -8.09
C THR A 132 0.28 8.74 -8.61
N THR A 133 -0.77 7.92 -8.53
CA THR A 133 -2.09 8.18 -9.13
C THR A 133 -3.16 8.52 -8.10
N GLY A 134 -2.96 8.18 -6.83
CA GLY A 134 -3.96 8.31 -5.78
C GLY A 134 -5.08 7.26 -5.85
N GLU A 135 -4.96 6.26 -6.72
CA GLU A 135 -5.91 5.16 -6.82
C GLU A 135 -5.78 4.24 -5.61
N LEU A 136 -6.90 3.69 -5.18
CA LEU A 136 -6.99 2.77 -4.05
C LEU A 136 -6.61 1.36 -4.52
N MET A 137 -5.85 0.67 -3.70
CA MET A 137 -5.45 -0.71 -3.93
C MET A 137 -6.38 -1.62 -3.14
N VAL A 138 -7.04 -2.53 -3.84
CA VAL A 138 -7.97 -3.50 -3.23
C VAL A 138 -7.57 -4.91 -3.64
N GLY A 139 -7.36 -5.78 -2.65
CA GLY A 139 -7.01 -7.19 -2.84
C GLY A 139 -8.21 -8.09 -2.74
N ASN A 140 -8.22 -9.15 -3.53
CA ASN A 140 -9.17 -10.26 -3.46
C ASN A 140 -8.49 -11.58 -3.88
N LYS A 141 -9.27 -12.64 -4.08
CA LYS A 141 -8.78 -13.98 -4.52
C LYS A 141 -8.20 -14.01 -5.93
N GLU A 142 -8.41 -13.01 -6.75
CA GLU A 142 -7.92 -12.92 -8.13
C GLU A 142 -6.65 -12.07 -8.25
N GLY A 143 -6.35 -11.24 -7.24
CA GLY A 143 -5.20 -10.35 -7.24
C GLY A 143 -5.49 -9.01 -6.57
N VAL A 144 -4.63 -8.02 -6.85
CA VAL A 144 -4.78 -6.66 -6.34
C VAL A 144 -5.09 -5.70 -7.47
N TRP A 145 -6.18 -4.97 -7.31
CA TRP A 145 -6.78 -4.09 -8.31
C TRP A 145 -6.69 -2.63 -7.91
N ARG A 146 -6.69 -1.75 -8.90
CA ARG A 146 -6.79 -0.30 -8.68
C ARG A 146 -8.20 0.17 -8.94
N THR A 147 -8.72 0.95 -8.00
CA THR A 147 -10.04 1.53 -8.11
C THR A 147 -10.08 2.97 -7.59
N ARG A 148 -11.07 3.74 -7.99
CA ARG A 148 -11.34 5.08 -7.45
C ARG A 148 -12.53 5.10 -6.50
N SER A 149 -13.28 4.00 -6.44
CA SER A 149 -14.52 3.93 -5.69
C SER A 149 -14.54 2.72 -4.78
N ILE A 150 -14.52 2.98 -3.49
CA ILE A 150 -14.72 1.96 -2.46
C ILE A 150 -15.77 2.44 -1.45
N ARG A 151 -16.42 1.49 -0.79
CA ARG A 151 -17.38 1.71 0.29
C ARG A 151 -17.02 0.80 1.46
N ARG A 152 -17.25 1.28 2.66
CA ARG A 152 -17.08 0.46 3.87
C ARG A 152 -18.19 -0.57 3.97
N LYS A 153 -17.79 -1.76 4.41
CA LYS A 153 -18.76 -2.75 4.89
C LYS A 153 -19.31 -2.36 6.26
N PRO A 154 -20.44 -2.95 6.69
CA PRO A 154 -20.89 -2.86 8.08
C PRO A 154 -19.78 -3.24 9.06
N ILE A 155 -19.80 -2.69 10.27
CA ILE A 155 -18.72 -2.84 11.26
C ILE A 155 -18.38 -4.31 11.52
N GLY A 156 -19.41 -5.18 11.63
CA GLY A 156 -19.20 -6.61 11.89
C GLY A 156 -18.49 -7.38 10.78
N ASP A 157 -18.50 -6.86 9.54
CA ASP A 157 -17.93 -7.55 8.37
C ASP A 157 -16.56 -7.00 7.95
N ARG A 158 -16.10 -5.91 8.59
CA ARG A 158 -14.85 -5.23 8.17
C ARG A 158 -13.60 -6.03 8.46
N TRP A 159 -13.59 -6.75 9.58
CA TRP A 159 -12.38 -7.38 10.13
C TRP A 159 -12.49 -8.91 10.14
N SER A 160 -13.28 -9.46 9.21
CA SER A 160 -13.39 -10.91 9.12
C SER A 160 -12.11 -11.54 8.57
N ARG A 161 -11.66 -12.62 9.22
CA ARG A 161 -10.55 -13.46 8.77
C ARG A 161 -10.74 -13.90 7.32
N SER A 162 -11.95 -14.27 6.94
CA SER A 162 -12.27 -14.71 5.57
C SER A 162 -11.94 -13.67 4.49
N ASN A 163 -11.88 -12.39 4.85
CA ASN A 163 -11.50 -11.34 3.92
C ASN A 163 -10.01 -11.40 3.57
N ILE A 164 -9.15 -11.80 4.55
CA ILE A 164 -7.69 -11.75 4.41
C ILE A 164 -7.10 -13.05 3.87
N ASP A 165 -7.67 -14.21 4.22
CA ASP A 165 -7.16 -15.55 3.86
C ASP A 165 -7.07 -15.78 2.34
N HIS A 166 -7.82 -15.03 1.55
CA HIS A 166 -7.92 -15.21 0.09
C HIS A 166 -7.15 -14.16 -0.71
N ILE A 167 -6.39 -13.29 -0.05
CA ILE A 167 -5.59 -12.29 -0.78
C ILE A 167 -4.45 -12.98 -1.50
N VAL A 168 -4.35 -12.71 -2.79
CA VAL A 168 -3.23 -13.13 -3.63
C VAL A 168 -2.59 -11.91 -4.29
N GLY A 169 -1.36 -12.08 -4.78
CA GLY A 169 -0.60 -11.00 -5.40
C GLY A 169 0.18 -10.14 -4.41
N VAL A 170 1.31 -9.68 -4.86
CA VAL A 170 2.28 -8.87 -4.12
C VAL A 170 2.57 -7.57 -4.89
N PRO A 171 3.17 -6.53 -4.31
CA PRO A 171 3.35 -5.23 -4.97
C PRO A 171 4.05 -5.28 -6.33
N TRP A 172 4.98 -6.21 -6.51
CA TRP A 172 5.71 -6.42 -7.76
C TRP A 172 5.03 -7.38 -8.75
N LEU A 173 4.06 -8.18 -8.29
CA LEU A 173 3.22 -9.07 -9.08
C LEU A 173 1.78 -9.05 -8.56
N PRO A 174 1.03 -7.96 -8.81
CA PRO A 174 -0.30 -7.77 -8.22
C PRO A 174 -1.36 -8.72 -8.78
N ASN A 175 -1.24 -9.16 -10.02
CA ASN A 175 -2.19 -10.06 -10.69
C ASN A 175 -1.45 -11.26 -11.26
N LEU A 176 -1.86 -12.47 -10.87
CA LEU A 176 -1.23 -13.71 -11.32
C LEU A 176 -1.50 -14.04 -12.81
N GLU A 177 -2.57 -13.52 -13.38
CA GLU A 177 -2.97 -13.75 -14.78
C GLU A 177 -2.19 -12.93 -15.82
N LYS A 178 -1.32 -12.03 -15.38
CA LYS A 178 -0.56 -11.11 -16.27
C LYS A 178 0.94 -11.39 -16.29
N SER A 179 1.35 -12.62 -15.92
CA SER A 179 2.76 -13.06 -16.02
C SER A 179 3.01 -13.76 -17.35
#